data_7d384382b4656c3a8f4fac16da4a2e12
#
_entry.id   7d384382b4656c3a8f4fac16da4a2e12
#
_cell.length_a   1.000
_cell.length_b   1.000
_cell.length_c   1.000
_cell.angle_alpha   90.00
_cell.angle_beta   90.00
_cell.angle_gamma   90.00
#
_symmetry.space_group_name_H-M   'P 1'
#
loop_
_entity.id
_entity.type
_entity.pdbx_description
1 polymer ?
#
loop_
_entity_poly.entity_id
_entity_poly.type
_entity_poly.pdbx_seq_one_letter_code
_entity_poly.pdbx_strand_id
1 'polypeptide(L)'
;MKTAAVYARYSSDNQTEQSIEGQLRVCEEYAQRNGIVIVDTYIDRAMTGTNDNRPDFRRMIKDSAKKSWDFILVYKLDRFSRNKYETAIHKKTLKDNGVKVLSAMENIPETPEGIILESLLEGMNQYLSAELSQKIKRGMRETRLKGHFQGGYAPYGYKLDGPKIIIDEEAAENVRFIFTEYSKGVRVCDILEELARQGRLCSGKPFSEHTIYNVLRREKYTGVYNYGGEEMTDMYPKIIEPELYKKVHSIIEKNRFGKRSAN
;
A
#
# COMPACT_ATOMS: atom_id res chain seq x y z
N MET A 1 -33.27 28.51 -4.11
CA MET A 1 -32.22 28.47 -3.10
C MET A 1 -31.20 27.42 -3.58
N LYS A 2 -29.91 27.73 -3.67
CA LYS A 2 -28.91 26.78 -4.17
C LYS A 2 -28.60 25.76 -3.08
N THR A 3 -28.55 24.47 -3.42
CA THR A 3 -28.28 23.37 -2.48
C THR A 3 -27.07 22.57 -2.89
N ALA A 4 -26.31 22.05 -1.93
CA ALA A 4 -25.15 21.23 -2.19
C ALA A 4 -25.06 20.02 -1.26
N ALA A 5 -24.48 18.93 -1.77
CA ALA A 5 -23.90 17.87 -0.97
C ALA A 5 -22.38 18.08 -0.86
N VAL A 6 -21.81 17.83 0.31
CA VAL A 6 -20.35 17.87 0.50
C VAL A 6 -19.77 16.48 0.36
N TYR A 7 -18.64 16.36 -0.34
CA TYR A 7 -17.86 15.14 -0.37
C TYR A 7 -16.46 15.38 0.19
N ALA A 8 -16.07 14.59 1.17
CA ALA A 8 -14.75 14.63 1.79
C ALA A 8 -14.11 13.25 1.86
N ARG A 9 -12.77 13.18 1.73
CA ARG A 9 -12.00 11.95 1.89
C ARG A 9 -10.58 12.21 2.35
N TYR A 10 -9.96 11.20 2.97
CA TYR A 10 -8.52 11.16 3.19
C TYR A 10 -7.89 9.88 2.60
N SER A 11 -6.58 9.90 2.36
CA SER A 11 -5.91 8.89 1.53
C SER A 11 -4.91 7.99 2.25
N SER A 12 -4.69 8.15 3.57
CA SER A 12 -3.77 7.31 4.34
C SER A 12 -4.08 7.35 5.83
N ASP A 13 -3.69 6.30 6.56
CA ASP A 13 -3.87 6.13 8.00
C ASP A 13 -3.19 7.22 8.85
N ASN A 14 -2.27 8.01 8.26
CA ASN A 14 -1.62 9.14 8.91
C ASN A 14 -2.37 10.49 8.75
N GLN A 15 -3.45 10.53 7.99
CA GLN A 15 -4.34 11.68 7.89
C GLN A 15 -5.55 11.43 8.78
N THR A 16 -5.57 12.08 9.93
CA THR A 16 -6.55 11.92 11.00
C THR A 16 -7.93 12.49 10.65
N GLU A 17 -8.95 12.21 11.48
CA GLU A 17 -10.29 12.83 11.42
C GLU A 17 -10.23 14.37 11.35
N GLN A 18 -9.22 14.99 11.96
CA GLN A 18 -8.96 16.44 11.83
C GLN A 18 -8.80 16.89 10.38
N SER A 19 -8.33 16.03 9.47
CA SER A 19 -8.25 16.35 8.04
C SER A 19 -9.63 16.41 7.38
N ILE A 20 -10.61 15.59 7.79
CA ILE A 20 -11.98 15.63 7.31
C ILE A 20 -12.70 16.85 7.84
N GLU A 21 -12.63 17.12 9.14
CA GLU A 21 -13.22 18.31 9.77
C GLU A 21 -12.69 19.59 9.13
N GLY A 22 -11.40 19.66 8.83
CA GLY A 22 -10.80 20.79 8.12
C GLY A 22 -11.39 20.98 6.71
N GLN A 23 -11.58 19.88 5.95
CA GLN A 23 -12.19 19.93 4.64
C GLN A 23 -13.66 20.39 4.72
N LEU A 24 -14.43 19.84 5.65
CA LEU A 24 -15.85 20.19 5.84
C LEU A 24 -15.99 21.66 6.21
N ARG A 25 -15.20 22.16 7.18
CA ARG A 25 -15.21 23.56 7.59
C ARG A 25 -14.97 24.52 6.42
N VAL A 26 -13.96 24.24 5.57
CA VAL A 26 -13.69 25.09 4.40
C VAL A 26 -14.84 25.03 3.39
N CYS A 27 -15.46 23.87 3.19
CA CYS A 27 -16.64 23.72 2.35
C CYS A 27 -17.84 24.50 2.92
N GLU A 28 -18.07 24.45 4.23
CA GLU A 28 -19.11 25.21 4.92
C GLU A 28 -18.92 26.72 4.78
N GLU A 29 -17.68 27.22 4.99
CA GLU A 29 -17.35 28.61 4.79
C GLU A 29 -17.58 29.07 3.34
N TYR A 30 -17.22 28.23 2.36
CA TYR A 30 -17.47 28.49 0.95
C TYR A 30 -18.97 28.56 0.66
N ALA A 31 -19.74 27.58 1.14
CA ALA A 31 -21.18 27.51 0.94
C ALA A 31 -21.88 28.75 1.54
N GLN A 32 -21.49 29.14 2.74
CA GLN A 32 -22.03 30.32 3.43
C GLN A 32 -21.77 31.62 2.64
N ARG A 33 -20.53 31.81 2.15
CA ARG A 33 -20.17 33.00 1.33
C ARG A 33 -20.93 33.06 0.00
N ASN A 34 -21.30 31.93 -0.56
CA ASN A 34 -21.97 31.83 -1.87
C ASN A 34 -23.49 31.61 -1.78
N GLY A 35 -24.09 31.69 -0.59
CA GLY A 35 -25.52 31.47 -0.39
C GLY A 35 -26.01 30.08 -0.77
N ILE A 36 -25.17 29.07 -0.54
CA ILE A 36 -25.45 27.65 -0.83
C ILE A 36 -25.80 26.97 0.50
N VAL A 37 -26.85 26.17 0.53
CA VAL A 37 -27.22 25.35 1.69
C VAL A 37 -26.71 23.94 1.53
N ILE A 38 -25.92 23.47 2.49
CA ILE A 38 -25.48 22.10 2.55
C ILE A 38 -26.62 21.24 3.08
N VAL A 39 -27.06 20.26 2.31
CA VAL A 39 -28.20 19.38 2.64
C VAL A 39 -27.77 17.94 2.89
N ASP A 40 -26.59 17.54 2.47
CA ASP A 40 -26.05 16.18 2.69
C ASP A 40 -24.53 16.18 2.75
N THR A 41 -23.94 15.12 3.35
CA THR A 41 -22.50 14.94 3.48
C THR A 41 -22.11 13.48 3.27
N TYR A 42 -21.12 13.26 2.40
CA TYR A 42 -20.58 11.95 2.05
C TYR A 42 -19.10 11.91 2.42
N ILE A 43 -18.68 10.88 3.17
CA ILE A 43 -17.33 10.80 3.72
C ILE A 43 -16.75 9.41 3.50
N ASP A 44 -15.71 9.33 2.66
CA ASP A 44 -14.92 8.12 2.53
C ASP A 44 -13.66 8.22 3.40
N ARG A 45 -13.63 7.42 4.47
CA ARG A 45 -12.48 7.27 5.36
C ARG A 45 -11.50 6.27 4.75
N ALA A 46 -10.19 6.52 4.92
CA ALA A 46 -9.14 5.72 4.29
C ALA A 46 -9.37 4.23 4.50
N MET A 47 -9.55 3.54 3.41
CA MET A 47 -9.36 2.11 3.37
C MET A 47 -7.96 1.84 2.84
N THR A 48 -7.16 1.14 3.66
CA THR A 48 -5.83 0.66 3.32
C THR A 48 -5.88 -0.18 2.07
N GLY A 49 -5.03 0.13 1.11
CA GLY A 49 -4.79 -0.73 -0.02
C GLY A 49 -5.18 -0.15 -1.38
N THR A 50 -4.77 -0.84 -2.38
CA THR A 50 -4.84 -0.54 -3.81
C THR A 50 -6.25 -0.50 -4.40
N ASN A 51 -7.30 -0.73 -3.62
CA ASN A 51 -8.68 -0.72 -4.07
C ASN A 51 -9.31 0.66 -3.86
N ASP A 52 -9.74 1.27 -4.98
CA ASP A 52 -10.54 2.49 -5.02
C ASP A 52 -12.01 2.20 -4.58
N ASN A 53 -12.14 1.58 -3.39
CA ASN A 53 -13.44 1.29 -2.81
C ASN A 53 -13.93 2.53 -2.06
N ARG A 54 -14.70 3.39 -2.75
CA ARG A 54 -15.31 4.62 -2.22
C ARG A 54 -16.83 4.43 -2.13
N PRO A 55 -17.33 3.77 -1.08
CA PRO A 55 -18.76 3.46 -0.97
C PRO A 55 -19.62 4.72 -0.92
N ASP A 56 -19.20 5.74 -0.18
CA ASP A 56 -19.94 6.99 -0.07
C ASP A 56 -19.86 7.82 -1.35
N PHE A 57 -18.74 7.82 -2.06
CA PHE A 57 -18.66 8.42 -3.39
C PHE A 57 -19.66 7.76 -4.36
N ARG A 58 -19.70 6.43 -4.40
CA ARG A 58 -20.64 5.70 -5.27
C ARG A 58 -22.09 5.97 -4.88
N ARG A 59 -22.38 6.04 -3.57
CA ARG A 59 -23.70 6.42 -3.04
C ARG A 59 -24.07 7.83 -3.49
N MET A 60 -23.16 8.79 -3.36
CA MET A 60 -23.35 10.17 -3.80
C MET A 60 -23.67 10.25 -5.30
N ILE A 61 -22.91 9.57 -6.16
CA ILE A 61 -23.19 9.53 -7.61
C ILE A 61 -24.58 8.94 -7.89
N LYS A 62 -24.97 7.87 -7.19
CA LYS A 62 -26.32 7.29 -7.33
C LYS A 62 -27.42 8.24 -6.84
N ASP A 63 -27.20 8.89 -5.71
CA ASP A 63 -28.17 9.79 -5.11
C ASP A 63 -28.36 11.08 -5.92
N SER A 64 -27.36 11.46 -6.76
CA SER A 64 -27.50 12.60 -7.67
C SER A 64 -28.69 12.49 -8.63
N ALA A 65 -29.11 11.27 -8.98
CA ALA A 65 -30.29 11.03 -9.80
C ALA A 65 -31.61 11.47 -9.13
N LYS A 66 -31.63 11.59 -7.79
CA LYS A 66 -32.79 12.07 -7.03
C LYS A 66 -32.99 13.59 -7.14
N LYS A 67 -32.00 14.32 -7.67
CA LYS A 67 -32.02 15.79 -7.83
C LYS A 67 -32.32 16.56 -6.53
N SER A 68 -31.82 16.04 -5.40
CA SER A 68 -32.05 16.64 -4.07
C SER A 68 -31.14 17.84 -3.82
N TRP A 69 -30.14 18.07 -4.65
CA TRP A 69 -29.15 19.15 -4.57
C TRP A 69 -28.59 19.50 -5.93
N ASP A 70 -28.14 20.76 -6.09
CA ASP A 70 -27.65 21.32 -7.35
C ASP A 70 -26.16 21.12 -7.54
N PHE A 71 -25.41 21.01 -6.44
CA PHE A 71 -23.95 20.95 -6.44
C PHE A 71 -23.40 19.82 -5.58
N ILE A 72 -22.25 19.28 -6.00
CA ILE A 72 -21.32 18.57 -5.13
C ILE A 72 -20.18 19.54 -4.81
N LEU A 73 -19.96 19.80 -3.53
CA LEU A 73 -18.89 20.67 -3.05
C LEU A 73 -17.76 19.81 -2.47
N VAL A 74 -16.56 20.04 -2.96
CA VAL A 74 -15.32 19.37 -2.49
C VAL A 74 -14.31 20.41 -2.03
N TYR A 75 -13.43 20.03 -1.12
CA TYR A 75 -12.32 20.89 -0.68
C TYR A 75 -11.43 21.30 -1.86
N LYS A 76 -10.96 20.32 -2.65
CA LYS A 76 -10.23 20.48 -3.91
C LYS A 76 -10.65 19.39 -4.90
N LEU A 77 -10.43 19.60 -6.18
CA LEU A 77 -10.79 18.63 -7.23
C LEU A 77 -10.09 17.28 -7.08
N ASP A 78 -8.88 17.24 -6.50
CA ASP A 78 -8.18 15.99 -6.19
C ASP A 78 -8.91 15.11 -5.16
N ARG A 79 -9.85 15.68 -4.39
CA ARG A 79 -10.74 14.93 -3.48
C ARG A 79 -11.85 14.24 -4.25
N PHE A 80 -12.31 14.81 -5.34
CA PHE A 80 -13.37 14.21 -6.16
C PHE A 80 -12.89 12.94 -6.86
N SER A 81 -11.77 12.98 -7.59
CA SER A 81 -11.20 11.78 -8.22
C SER A 81 -9.67 11.89 -8.38
N ARG A 82 -9.00 10.73 -8.45
CA ARG A 82 -7.56 10.63 -8.69
C ARG A 82 -7.22 10.37 -10.16
N ASN A 83 -8.20 9.90 -10.93
CA ASN A 83 -8.00 9.48 -12.30
C ASN A 83 -8.83 10.37 -13.24
N LYS A 84 -8.16 10.98 -14.22
CA LYS A 84 -8.78 11.89 -15.19
C LYS A 84 -9.93 11.24 -15.97
N TYR A 85 -9.80 9.96 -16.32
CA TYR A 85 -10.85 9.24 -17.06
C TYR A 85 -12.08 8.99 -16.19
N GLU A 86 -11.90 8.56 -14.94
CA GLU A 86 -13.01 8.37 -14.00
C GLU A 86 -13.69 9.70 -13.68
N THR A 87 -12.89 10.76 -13.49
CA THR A 87 -13.39 12.12 -13.27
C THR A 87 -14.35 12.52 -14.42
N ALA A 88 -13.94 12.32 -15.66
CA ALA A 88 -14.76 12.68 -16.84
C ALA A 88 -16.07 11.89 -16.89
N ILE A 89 -16.03 10.58 -16.61
CA ILE A 89 -17.23 9.73 -16.59
C ILE A 89 -18.20 10.19 -15.49
N HIS A 90 -17.72 10.38 -14.27
CA HIS A 90 -18.55 10.78 -13.14
C HIS A 90 -19.10 12.20 -13.31
N LYS A 91 -18.29 13.15 -13.79
CA LYS A 91 -18.76 14.51 -14.10
C LYS A 91 -19.83 14.50 -15.18
N LYS A 92 -19.70 13.64 -16.21
CA LYS A 92 -20.74 13.47 -17.22
C LYS A 92 -22.04 12.97 -16.60
N THR A 93 -21.98 11.90 -15.77
CA THR A 93 -23.16 11.38 -15.07
C THR A 93 -23.83 12.45 -14.20
N LEU A 94 -23.05 13.22 -13.46
CA LEU A 94 -23.57 14.31 -12.62
C LEU A 94 -24.22 15.41 -13.48
N LYS A 95 -23.58 15.81 -14.57
CA LYS A 95 -24.10 16.80 -15.52
C LYS A 95 -25.43 16.34 -16.13
N ASP A 96 -25.53 15.06 -16.50
CA ASP A 96 -26.75 14.47 -17.04
C ASP A 96 -27.88 14.47 -15.99
N ASN A 97 -27.55 14.37 -14.70
CA ASN A 97 -28.47 14.52 -13.58
C ASN A 97 -28.73 15.98 -13.19
N GLY A 98 -28.10 16.96 -13.86
CA GLY A 98 -28.25 18.40 -13.57
C GLY A 98 -27.40 18.89 -12.41
N VAL A 99 -26.42 18.12 -11.94
CA VAL A 99 -25.56 18.43 -10.80
C VAL A 99 -24.17 18.86 -11.26
N LYS A 100 -23.61 19.91 -10.65
CA LYS A 100 -22.26 20.41 -10.93
C LYS A 100 -21.31 20.14 -9.74
N VAL A 101 -20.01 19.96 -10.05
CA VAL A 101 -18.96 19.84 -9.02
C VAL A 101 -18.31 21.20 -8.82
N LEU A 102 -18.24 21.65 -7.55
CA LEU A 102 -17.60 22.87 -7.13
C LEU A 102 -16.40 22.54 -6.21
N SER A 103 -15.31 23.28 -6.36
CA SER A 103 -14.16 23.24 -5.45
C SER A 103 -14.18 24.46 -4.53
N ALA A 104 -14.01 24.24 -3.22
CA ALA A 104 -14.00 25.33 -2.26
C ALA A 104 -12.68 26.16 -2.33
N MET A 105 -11.59 25.52 -2.72
CA MET A 105 -10.27 26.15 -2.77
C MET A 105 -9.83 26.57 -4.18
N GLU A 106 -10.46 26.04 -5.21
CA GLU A 106 -10.10 26.30 -6.61
C GLU A 106 -11.25 27.06 -7.27
N ASN A 107 -11.05 28.36 -7.45
CA ASN A 107 -12.06 29.22 -8.10
C ASN A 107 -12.00 29.02 -9.61
N ILE A 108 -12.80 28.05 -10.11
CA ILE A 108 -12.90 27.75 -11.54
C ILE A 108 -14.11 28.49 -12.11
N PRO A 109 -13.92 29.47 -13.01
CA PRO A 109 -15.03 30.19 -13.60
C PRO A 109 -15.88 29.28 -14.50
N GLU A 110 -17.18 29.57 -14.58
CA GLU A 110 -18.12 28.87 -15.49
C GLU A 110 -18.02 29.37 -16.93
N THR A 111 -16.83 29.59 -17.42
CA THR A 111 -16.55 30.08 -18.78
C THR A 111 -15.79 29.02 -19.59
N PRO A 112 -15.70 29.13 -20.91
CA PRO A 112 -14.87 28.23 -21.72
C PRO A 112 -13.42 28.16 -21.24
N GLU A 113 -12.86 29.27 -20.73
CA GLU A 113 -11.51 29.35 -20.15
C GLU A 113 -11.42 28.53 -18.86
N GLY A 114 -12.52 28.42 -18.09
CA GLY A 114 -12.59 27.61 -16.89
C GLY A 114 -12.39 26.12 -17.19
N ILE A 115 -12.83 25.63 -18.35
CA ILE A 115 -12.60 24.25 -18.79
C ILE A 115 -11.10 23.99 -19.00
N ILE A 116 -10.38 24.97 -19.55
CA ILE A 116 -8.93 24.88 -19.75
C ILE A 116 -8.23 24.87 -18.39
N LEU A 117 -8.60 25.79 -17.50
CA LEU A 117 -8.04 25.88 -16.17
C LEU A 117 -8.25 24.59 -15.36
N GLU A 118 -9.45 24.03 -15.39
CA GLU A 118 -9.78 22.75 -14.75
C GLU A 118 -8.90 21.60 -15.29
N SER A 119 -8.78 21.49 -16.61
CA SER A 119 -7.94 20.48 -17.26
C SER A 119 -6.45 20.63 -16.89
N LEU A 120 -5.99 21.87 -16.76
CA LEU A 120 -4.62 22.19 -16.36
C LEU A 120 -4.38 21.75 -14.91
N LEU A 121 -5.27 22.10 -13.98
CA LEU A 121 -5.16 21.72 -12.56
C LEU A 121 -5.18 20.20 -12.39
N GLU A 122 -6.07 19.49 -13.08
CA GLU A 122 -6.11 18.04 -13.08
C GLU A 122 -4.82 17.42 -13.62
N GLY A 123 -4.28 17.97 -14.72
CA GLY A 123 -3.01 17.54 -15.32
C GLY A 123 -1.81 17.78 -14.38
N MET A 124 -1.77 18.93 -13.73
CA MET A 124 -0.73 19.24 -12.74
C MET A 124 -0.77 18.29 -11.53
N ASN A 125 -1.94 17.99 -10.99
CA ASN A 125 -2.08 17.05 -9.87
C ASN A 125 -1.59 15.65 -10.25
N GLN A 126 -1.91 15.19 -11.45
CA GLN A 126 -1.42 13.91 -11.97
C GLN A 126 0.11 13.91 -12.16
N TYR A 127 0.66 14.98 -12.72
CA TYR A 127 2.10 15.16 -12.89
C TYR A 127 2.84 15.12 -11.56
N LEU A 128 2.40 15.91 -10.56
CA LEU A 128 3.01 15.94 -9.23
C LEU A 128 2.99 14.57 -8.54
N SER A 129 1.90 13.83 -8.67
CA SER A 129 1.79 12.46 -8.13
C SER A 129 2.77 11.50 -8.80
N ALA A 130 2.90 11.57 -10.12
CA ALA A 130 3.83 10.77 -10.90
C ALA A 130 5.29 11.12 -10.58
N GLU A 131 5.60 12.41 -10.50
CA GLU A 131 6.93 12.92 -10.15
C GLU A 131 7.34 12.48 -8.74
N LEU A 132 6.43 12.61 -7.75
CA LEU A 132 6.68 12.15 -6.38
C LEU A 132 6.95 10.64 -6.34
N SER A 133 6.16 9.84 -7.06
CA SER A 133 6.37 8.40 -7.17
C SER A 133 7.76 8.06 -7.74
N GLN A 134 8.18 8.76 -8.80
CA GLN A 134 9.51 8.60 -9.38
C GLN A 134 10.63 8.99 -8.40
N LYS A 135 10.47 10.11 -7.69
CA LYS A 135 11.42 10.57 -6.67
C LYS A 135 11.58 9.54 -5.54
N ILE A 136 10.45 9.00 -5.04
CA ILE A 136 10.45 7.96 -4.01
C ILE A 136 11.15 6.69 -4.52
N LYS A 137 10.80 6.19 -5.71
CA LYS A 137 11.42 5.00 -6.30
C LYS A 137 12.94 5.17 -6.48
N ARG A 138 13.37 6.36 -6.95
CA ARG A 138 14.79 6.70 -7.08
C ARG A 138 15.48 6.73 -5.72
N GLY A 139 14.92 7.42 -4.73
CA GLY A 139 15.47 7.45 -3.37
C GLY A 139 15.57 6.07 -2.74
N MET A 140 14.55 5.24 -2.93
CA MET A 140 14.58 3.83 -2.47
C MET A 140 15.67 3.02 -3.19
N ARG A 141 15.88 3.22 -4.49
CA ARG A 141 16.96 2.56 -5.23
C ARG A 141 18.33 2.97 -4.72
N GLU A 142 18.58 4.26 -4.55
CA GLU A 142 19.83 4.79 -4.00
C GLU A 142 20.12 4.27 -2.59
N THR A 143 19.09 4.19 -1.74
CA THR A 143 19.25 3.64 -0.38
C THR A 143 19.65 2.17 -0.42
N ARG A 144 19.06 1.37 -1.34
CA ARG A 144 19.44 -0.03 -1.53
C ARG A 144 20.87 -0.19 -2.06
N LEU A 145 21.26 0.62 -3.04
CA LEU A 145 22.62 0.61 -3.59
C LEU A 145 23.69 0.92 -2.54
N LYS A 146 23.33 1.66 -1.48
CA LYS A 146 24.19 1.89 -0.31
C LYS A 146 24.16 0.74 0.71
N GLY A 147 23.48 -0.35 0.43
CA GLY A 147 23.32 -1.49 1.34
C GLY A 147 22.46 -1.15 2.58
N HIS A 148 21.65 -0.09 2.52
CA HIS A 148 20.81 0.30 3.64
C HIS A 148 19.45 -0.37 3.57
N PHE A 149 18.97 -0.85 4.70
CA PHE A 149 17.65 -1.44 4.86
C PHE A 149 16.55 -0.37 4.78
N GLN A 150 15.48 -0.68 4.07
CA GLN A 150 14.40 0.26 3.78
C GLN A 150 13.13 -0.06 4.57
N GLY A 151 13.18 0.10 5.88
CA GLY A 151 12.00 -0.01 6.73
C GLY A 151 11.39 -1.43 6.83
N GLY A 152 10.49 -1.59 7.78
CA GLY A 152 9.91 -2.88 8.12
C GLY A 152 10.74 -3.63 9.17
N TYR A 153 10.43 -4.92 9.34
CA TYR A 153 11.14 -5.79 10.29
C TYR A 153 12.26 -6.56 9.56
N ALA A 154 13.42 -6.67 10.23
CA ALA A 154 14.47 -7.55 9.75
C ALA A 154 13.94 -9.00 9.65
N PRO A 155 14.29 -9.74 8.59
CA PRO A 155 13.95 -11.17 8.52
C PRO A 155 14.57 -11.93 9.72
N TYR A 156 13.90 -12.98 10.20
CA TYR A 156 14.45 -13.86 11.23
C TYR A 156 15.87 -14.32 10.85
N GLY A 157 16.79 -14.34 11.79
CA GLY A 157 18.21 -14.56 11.55
C GLY A 157 19.04 -13.29 11.37
N TYR A 158 18.36 -12.14 11.27
CA TYR A 158 18.99 -10.83 11.15
C TYR A 158 18.43 -9.85 12.18
N LYS A 159 19.23 -8.84 12.51
CA LYS A 159 18.83 -7.65 13.28
C LYS A 159 19.31 -6.38 12.58
N LEU A 160 18.76 -5.24 13.00
CA LEU A 160 19.15 -3.94 12.49
C LEU A 160 20.26 -3.35 13.38
N ASP A 161 21.28 -2.81 12.73
CA ASP A 161 22.30 -1.95 13.34
C ASP A 161 22.30 -0.62 12.55
N GLY A 162 21.59 0.37 13.09
CA GLY A 162 21.30 1.59 12.35
C GLY A 162 20.59 1.30 11.01
N PRO A 163 21.12 1.79 9.88
CA PRO A 163 20.52 1.55 8.56
C PRO A 163 20.90 0.20 7.94
N LYS A 164 21.77 -0.59 8.59
CA LYS A 164 22.30 -1.85 8.03
C LYS A 164 21.64 -3.07 8.67
N ILE A 165 21.56 -4.14 7.88
CA ILE A 165 21.23 -5.47 8.38
C ILE A 165 22.53 -6.18 8.78
N ILE A 166 22.53 -6.75 9.98
CA ILE A 166 23.61 -7.62 10.48
C ILE A 166 23.03 -8.97 10.88
N ILE A 167 23.86 -9.99 10.99
CA ILE A 167 23.47 -11.31 11.46
C ILE A 167 23.12 -11.22 12.96
N ASP A 168 22.01 -11.81 13.33
CA ASP A 168 21.70 -12.17 14.70
C ASP A 168 22.14 -13.63 14.92
N GLU A 169 23.29 -13.84 15.54
CA GLU A 169 23.92 -15.16 15.59
C GLU A 169 23.05 -16.23 16.26
N GLU A 170 22.32 -15.89 17.33
CA GLU A 170 21.42 -16.84 17.98
C GLU A 170 20.29 -17.28 17.03
N ALA A 171 19.65 -16.33 16.35
CA ALA A 171 18.61 -16.63 15.39
C ALA A 171 19.18 -17.30 14.12
N ALA A 172 20.37 -16.91 13.67
CA ALA A 172 21.04 -17.49 12.51
C ALA A 172 21.45 -18.95 12.71
N GLU A 173 21.84 -19.35 13.92
CA GLU A 173 22.07 -20.76 14.25
C GLU A 173 20.81 -21.61 14.03
N ASN A 174 19.65 -21.09 14.38
CA ASN A 174 18.38 -21.78 14.13
C ASN A 174 18.09 -21.88 12.63
N VAL A 175 18.39 -20.83 11.86
CA VAL A 175 18.26 -20.87 10.39
C VAL A 175 19.18 -21.95 9.80
N ARG A 176 20.46 -21.99 10.20
CA ARG A 176 21.42 -22.99 9.73
C ARG A 176 20.98 -24.42 10.11
N PHE A 177 20.50 -24.62 11.32
CA PHE A 177 19.97 -25.90 11.77
C PHE A 177 18.79 -26.37 10.91
N ILE A 178 17.78 -25.50 10.71
CA ILE A 178 16.59 -25.79 9.90
C ILE A 178 16.99 -26.22 8.48
N PHE A 179 17.88 -25.47 7.81
CA PHE A 179 18.34 -25.78 6.47
C PHE A 179 19.13 -27.09 6.43
N THR A 180 19.99 -27.33 7.40
CA THR A 180 20.82 -28.56 7.48
C THR A 180 19.96 -29.79 7.64
N GLU A 181 19.04 -29.81 8.63
CA GLU A 181 18.19 -30.96 8.88
C GLU A 181 17.23 -31.24 7.72
N TYR A 182 16.61 -30.18 7.18
CA TYR A 182 15.72 -30.36 6.02
C TYR A 182 16.48 -30.88 4.78
N SER A 183 17.73 -30.48 4.57
CA SER A 183 18.58 -30.97 3.47
C SER A 183 18.95 -32.46 3.58
N LYS A 184 18.88 -33.03 4.79
CA LYS A 184 19.06 -34.48 5.06
C LYS A 184 17.79 -35.29 4.84
N GLY A 185 16.64 -34.61 4.56
CA GLY A 185 15.34 -35.25 4.37
C GLY A 185 14.54 -35.39 5.67
N VAL A 186 14.93 -34.75 6.77
CA VAL A 186 14.17 -34.74 8.03
C VAL A 186 12.84 -34.00 7.81
N ARG A 187 11.74 -34.56 8.32
CA ARG A 187 10.41 -33.95 8.17
C ARG A 187 10.29 -32.70 9.04
N VAL A 188 9.44 -31.77 8.60
CA VAL A 188 9.23 -30.50 9.32
C VAL A 188 8.71 -30.71 10.75
N CYS A 189 7.85 -31.73 10.96
CA CYS A 189 7.39 -32.07 12.31
C CYS A 189 8.54 -32.47 13.25
N ASP A 190 9.49 -33.28 12.76
CA ASP A 190 10.62 -33.74 13.55
C ASP A 190 11.60 -32.58 13.85
N ILE A 191 11.77 -31.66 12.90
CA ILE A 191 12.54 -30.43 13.09
C ILE A 191 11.89 -29.54 14.18
N LEU A 192 10.56 -29.40 14.15
CA LEU A 192 9.81 -28.64 15.17
C LEU A 192 9.95 -29.23 16.58
N GLU A 193 9.84 -30.55 16.69
CA GLU A 193 10.01 -31.26 17.98
C GLU A 193 11.42 -31.06 18.54
N GLU A 194 12.44 -31.13 17.70
CA GLU A 194 13.81 -30.91 18.11
C GLU A 194 14.09 -29.46 18.54
N LEU A 195 13.59 -28.48 17.79
CA LEU A 195 13.67 -27.06 18.18
C LEU A 195 12.96 -26.80 19.53
N ALA A 196 11.79 -27.40 19.73
CA ALA A 196 11.06 -27.28 20.99
C ALA A 196 11.81 -27.96 22.16
N ARG A 197 12.38 -29.15 21.94
CA ARG A 197 13.19 -29.89 22.93
C ARG A 197 14.42 -29.07 23.35
N GLN A 198 15.02 -28.32 22.42
CA GLN A 198 16.16 -27.44 22.72
C GLN A 198 15.74 -26.07 23.28
N GLY A 199 14.43 -25.81 23.47
CA GLY A 199 13.92 -24.53 23.97
C GLY A 199 14.13 -23.36 23.01
N ARG A 200 14.37 -23.62 21.71
CA ARG A 200 14.63 -22.59 20.69
C ARG A 200 13.34 -21.91 20.27
N LEU A 201 13.38 -20.58 20.18
CA LEU A 201 12.21 -19.76 19.88
C LEU A 201 12.41 -18.94 18.59
N CYS A 202 11.33 -18.65 17.89
CA CYS A 202 11.29 -17.71 16.79
C CYS A 202 10.70 -16.39 17.29
N SER A 203 11.53 -15.37 17.50
CA SER A 203 11.10 -14.07 18.02
C SER A 203 10.23 -14.18 19.31
N GLY A 204 10.67 -15.02 20.24
CA GLY A 204 10.00 -15.23 21.55
C GLY A 204 8.79 -16.18 21.52
N LYS A 205 8.50 -16.83 20.39
CA LYS A 205 7.39 -17.80 20.22
C LYS A 205 7.91 -19.14 19.72
N PRO A 206 7.24 -20.26 20.02
CA PRO A 206 7.57 -21.55 19.41
C PRO A 206 7.51 -21.48 17.88
N PHE A 207 8.39 -22.26 17.23
CA PHE A 207 8.33 -22.40 15.77
C PHE A 207 7.03 -23.10 15.35
N SER A 208 6.50 -22.71 14.18
CA SER A 208 5.39 -23.39 13.52
C SER A 208 5.84 -23.90 12.16
N GLU A 209 5.09 -24.83 11.55
CA GLU A 209 5.36 -25.30 10.18
C GLU A 209 5.43 -24.12 9.19
N HIS A 210 4.51 -23.16 9.31
CA HIS A 210 4.50 -21.96 8.50
C HIS A 210 5.81 -21.17 8.62
N THR A 211 6.31 -21.03 9.84
CA THR A 211 7.59 -20.33 10.10
C THR A 211 8.76 -21.05 9.47
N ILE A 212 8.83 -22.39 9.62
CA ILE A 212 9.88 -23.22 8.99
C ILE A 212 9.87 -23.04 7.47
N TYR A 213 8.71 -23.18 6.83
CA TYR A 213 8.63 -23.00 5.37
C TYR A 213 8.95 -21.57 4.92
N ASN A 214 8.61 -20.56 5.71
CA ASN A 214 9.01 -19.18 5.43
C ASN A 214 10.52 -18.98 5.52
N VAL A 215 11.20 -19.64 6.47
CA VAL A 215 12.65 -19.65 6.57
C VAL A 215 13.24 -20.33 5.34
N LEU A 216 12.83 -21.56 5.02
CA LEU A 216 13.38 -22.37 3.93
C LEU A 216 13.22 -21.73 2.53
N ARG A 217 12.22 -20.86 2.34
CA ARG A 217 11.95 -20.19 1.05
C ARG A 217 12.71 -18.87 0.86
N ARG A 218 13.38 -18.35 1.88
CA ARG A 218 14.02 -17.04 1.80
C ARG A 218 15.40 -17.12 1.17
N GLU A 219 15.52 -16.73 -0.07
CA GLU A 219 16.78 -16.62 -0.81
C GLU A 219 17.77 -15.64 -0.16
N LYS A 220 17.27 -14.62 0.55
CA LYS A 220 18.08 -13.59 1.23
C LYS A 220 19.14 -14.15 2.19
N TYR A 221 18.95 -15.37 2.70
CA TYR A 221 19.94 -16.02 3.56
C TYR A 221 21.22 -16.41 2.81
N THR A 222 21.19 -16.48 1.47
CA THR A 222 22.40 -16.71 0.65
C THR A 222 23.22 -15.45 0.41
N GLY A 223 22.75 -14.31 0.90
CA GLY A 223 23.32 -12.99 0.61
C GLY A 223 22.76 -12.33 -0.64
N VAL A 224 21.95 -13.04 -1.44
CA VAL A 224 21.36 -12.52 -2.66
C VAL A 224 19.98 -11.91 -2.38
N TYR A 225 19.75 -10.72 -2.90
CA TYR A 225 18.47 -10.02 -2.83
C TYR A 225 18.06 -9.52 -4.21
N ASN A 226 17.03 -10.13 -4.77
CA ASN A 226 16.42 -9.70 -6.03
C ASN A 226 15.29 -8.71 -5.80
N TYR A 227 15.36 -7.53 -6.42
CA TYR A 227 14.30 -6.53 -6.39
C TYR A 227 14.15 -5.84 -7.75
N GLY A 228 12.96 -5.99 -8.34
CA GLY A 228 12.65 -5.35 -9.63
C GLY A 228 13.55 -5.81 -10.80
N GLY A 229 14.14 -7.00 -10.72
CA GLY A 229 15.05 -7.55 -11.73
C GLY A 229 16.52 -7.16 -11.52
N GLU A 230 16.84 -6.40 -10.48
CA GLU A 230 18.22 -6.09 -10.08
C GLU A 230 18.65 -7.02 -8.94
N GLU A 231 19.76 -7.72 -9.10
CA GLU A 231 20.39 -8.55 -8.07
C GLU A 231 21.34 -7.70 -7.22
N MET A 232 21.21 -7.81 -5.90
CA MET A 232 22.03 -7.09 -4.91
C MET A 232 22.66 -8.08 -3.95
N THR A 233 23.97 -8.01 -3.75
CA THR A 233 24.72 -8.95 -2.92
C THR A 233 25.16 -8.38 -1.58
N ASP A 234 25.14 -7.05 -1.41
CA ASP A 234 25.72 -6.36 -0.24
C ASP A 234 24.71 -5.99 0.85
N MET A 235 23.42 -6.30 0.63
CA MET A 235 22.37 -5.88 1.55
C MET A 235 22.15 -6.84 2.72
N TYR A 236 22.30 -8.14 2.47
CA TYR A 236 22.10 -9.19 3.48
C TYR A 236 23.39 -9.99 3.66
N PRO A 237 24.01 -9.99 4.87
CA PRO A 237 25.13 -10.90 5.13
C PRO A 237 24.70 -12.36 4.98
N LYS A 238 25.55 -13.16 4.38
CA LYS A 238 25.28 -14.58 4.08
C LYS A 238 25.19 -15.40 5.37
N ILE A 239 24.09 -16.13 5.56
CA ILE A 239 23.87 -17.10 6.66
C ILE A 239 23.97 -18.52 6.13
N ILE A 240 23.53 -18.79 4.89
CA ILE A 240 23.43 -20.10 4.26
C ILE A 240 24.22 -20.09 2.94
N GLU A 241 24.96 -21.18 2.68
CA GLU A 241 25.62 -21.35 1.40
C GLU A 241 24.61 -21.55 0.26
N PRO A 242 24.83 -20.94 -0.92
CA PRO A 242 23.91 -21.02 -2.07
C PRO A 242 23.61 -22.48 -2.49
N GLU A 243 24.59 -23.38 -2.38
CA GLU A 243 24.43 -24.80 -2.72
C GLU A 243 23.44 -25.49 -1.79
N LEU A 244 23.50 -25.20 -0.49
CA LEU A 244 22.57 -25.75 0.49
C LEU A 244 21.17 -25.22 0.24
N TYR A 245 21.00 -23.93 -0.09
CA TYR A 245 19.73 -23.36 -0.47
C TYR A 245 19.12 -24.04 -1.69
N LYS A 246 19.91 -24.20 -2.77
CA LYS A 246 19.47 -24.87 -4.01
C LYS A 246 19.04 -26.31 -3.75
N LYS A 247 19.81 -27.05 -2.93
CA LYS A 247 19.46 -28.42 -2.54
C LYS A 247 18.11 -28.49 -1.82
N VAL A 248 17.92 -27.63 -0.83
CA VAL A 248 16.66 -27.54 -0.05
C VAL A 248 15.48 -27.17 -0.96
N HIS A 249 15.66 -26.20 -1.84
CA HIS A 249 14.61 -25.74 -2.75
C HIS A 249 14.19 -26.84 -3.73
N SER A 250 15.13 -27.63 -4.24
CA SER A 250 14.85 -28.83 -5.06
C SER A 250 14.01 -29.87 -4.31
N ILE A 251 14.26 -30.08 -3.01
CA ILE A 251 13.46 -31.01 -2.18
C ILE A 251 12.03 -30.44 -2.01
N ILE A 252 11.90 -29.16 -1.74
CA ILE A 252 10.58 -28.51 -1.58
C ILE A 252 9.76 -28.67 -2.86
N GLU A 253 10.36 -28.42 -4.01
CA GLU A 253 9.68 -28.55 -5.30
C GLU A 253 9.23 -30.00 -5.57
N LYS A 254 10.12 -30.97 -5.37
CA LYS A 254 9.75 -32.40 -5.50
C LYS A 254 8.57 -32.78 -4.63
N ASN A 255 8.57 -32.35 -3.36
CA ASN A 255 7.47 -32.65 -2.44
C ASN A 255 6.16 -31.96 -2.83
N ARG A 256 6.21 -30.80 -3.49
CA ARG A 256 5.05 -30.08 -4.02
C ARG A 256 4.42 -30.78 -5.22
N PHE A 257 5.23 -31.31 -6.12
CA PHE A 257 4.76 -32.07 -7.28
C PHE A 257 4.23 -33.47 -6.91
N GLY A 258 4.85 -34.15 -5.94
CA GLY A 258 4.37 -35.45 -5.44
C GLY A 258 2.98 -35.39 -4.81
N LYS A 259 2.63 -34.30 -4.14
CA LYS A 259 1.26 -34.08 -3.60
C LYS A 259 0.21 -33.75 -4.67
N ARG A 260 0.60 -33.25 -5.85
CA ARG A 260 -0.34 -32.97 -6.96
C ARG A 260 -0.67 -34.20 -7.81
N SER A 261 0.18 -35.23 -7.77
CA SER A 261 -0.04 -36.50 -8.51
C SER A 261 -0.81 -37.53 -7.68
N ALA A 262 -1.10 -37.26 -6.42
CA ALA A 262 -1.80 -38.15 -5.50
C ALA A 262 -3.26 -37.72 -5.20
N ASN A 263 -3.74 -36.66 -5.86
CA ASN A 263 -5.13 -36.21 -5.92
C ASN A 263 -5.62 -36.24 -7.38
#